data_e914083f9297f27c24a259ca55838a61
#
_entry.id   e914083f9297f27c24a259ca55838a61
#
_cell.length_a   1.000
_cell.length_b   1.000
_cell.length_c   1.000
_cell.angle_alpha   90.00
_cell.angle_beta   90.00
_cell.angle_gamma   90.00
#
_symmetry.space_group_name_H-M   'P 1'
#
loop_
_entity.id
_entity.type
_entity.pdbx_description
1 polymer ?
#
loop_
_entity_poly.entity_id
_entity_poly.type
_entity_poly.pdbx_seq_one_letter_code
_entity_poly.pdbx_strand_id
1 'polypeptide(L)'
;MTKKYFGTDGIRGKVNQTKINGEMFFKFGLAAGTYFKNQKKSKQTAIIAKDTRLSGYTLEPALVSGLASAGMHVYTLGPLPTNGLAMLTKKMKANMGIMITASHNPYYDNGLKLFGPDGLKLSDKIEKKIEKLIDSKIAKNLSEPKILGRVKRLEDANDKYIKILKDNFPRGFKLKGMKIAIDCANGAGYKSGPKLLRSLGAKVIEYGTSPNGLNINDNCGSTFPQKIKSLVRKNKAHIGISLDGDADRIIVSDEMGNIVDGDKIIAMLATRWKRKKILKGLSLIHI
;
A
#
# COMPACT_ATOMS: atom_id res chain seq x y z
N MET A 1 0.63 25.63 12.30
CA MET A 1 1.42 24.67 13.10
C MET A 1 1.89 23.56 12.17
N THR A 2 3.17 23.27 12.15
CA THR A 2 3.80 22.17 11.41
C THR A 2 3.38 20.83 12.04
N LYS A 3 3.30 19.77 11.22
CA LYS A 3 3.07 18.39 11.70
C LYS A 3 4.31 17.90 12.45
N LYS A 4 4.12 17.20 13.58
CA LYS A 4 5.20 16.69 14.43
C LYS A 4 5.71 15.32 13.96
N TYR A 5 4.79 14.44 13.60
CA TYR A 5 5.09 13.05 13.23
C TYR A 5 4.86 12.79 11.74
N PHE A 6 3.73 13.24 11.20
CA PHE A 6 3.37 13.03 9.80
C PHE A 6 4.17 13.93 8.85
N GLY A 7 4.78 13.33 7.85
CA GLY A 7 5.36 14.01 6.69
C GLY A 7 4.32 14.19 5.55
N THR A 8 4.81 14.43 4.35
CA THR A 8 3.96 14.57 3.14
C THR A 8 3.22 13.27 2.82
N ASP A 9 3.83 12.10 3.06
CA ASP A 9 3.26 10.80 2.72
C ASP A 9 3.40 9.83 3.91
N GLY A 10 2.67 10.13 4.98
CA GLY A 10 2.69 9.33 6.20
C GLY A 10 3.88 9.62 7.12
N ILE A 11 4.23 8.66 7.96
CA ILE A 11 5.37 8.71 8.88
C ILE A 11 6.42 7.74 8.38
N ARG A 12 7.67 8.16 8.28
CA ARG A 12 8.78 7.30 7.85
C ARG A 12 10.04 7.57 8.68
N GLY A 13 10.89 6.57 8.79
CA GLY A 13 12.19 6.67 9.43
C GLY A 13 12.87 5.34 9.61
N LYS A 14 14.07 5.37 10.16
CA LYS A 14 14.86 4.17 10.46
C LYS A 14 14.25 3.42 11.64
N VAL A 15 14.14 2.11 11.49
CA VAL A 15 13.55 1.21 12.50
C VAL A 15 14.36 1.23 13.79
N ASN A 16 13.65 1.11 14.92
CA ASN A 16 14.19 1.20 16.29
C ASN A 16 14.83 2.56 16.62
N GLN A 17 14.49 3.59 15.84
CA GLN A 17 14.81 4.98 16.17
C GLN A 17 13.53 5.78 16.42
N THR A 18 13.66 6.92 17.05
CA THR A 18 12.64 7.89 17.51
C THR A 18 11.16 7.61 17.20
N LYS A 19 10.78 7.54 15.91
CA LYS A 19 9.38 7.48 15.49
C LYS A 19 8.95 6.09 15.01
N ILE A 20 9.90 5.20 14.65
CA ILE A 20 9.62 3.90 14.04
C ILE A 20 10.10 2.78 14.98
N ASN A 21 9.33 2.53 16.02
CA ASN A 21 9.55 1.46 17.00
C ASN A 21 8.21 0.97 17.55
N GLY A 22 8.23 -0.12 18.31
CA GLY A 22 7.02 -0.76 18.84
C GLY A 22 6.19 0.14 19.75
N GLU A 23 6.84 0.93 20.62
CA GLU A 23 6.14 1.86 21.53
C GLU A 23 5.36 2.92 20.73
N MET A 24 6.01 3.53 19.76
CA MET A 24 5.37 4.56 18.93
C MET A 24 4.24 3.97 18.06
N PHE A 25 4.41 2.77 17.53
CA PHE A 25 3.36 2.11 16.75
C PHE A 25 2.15 1.74 17.61
N PHE A 26 2.36 1.32 18.86
CA PHE A 26 1.27 1.17 19.82
C PHE A 26 0.54 2.50 20.04
N LYS A 27 1.27 3.59 20.31
CA LYS A 27 0.68 4.93 20.49
C LYS A 27 -0.07 5.41 19.23
N PHE A 28 0.47 5.19 18.04
CA PHE A 28 -0.22 5.49 16.78
C PHE A 28 -1.52 4.71 16.64
N GLY A 29 -1.49 3.41 16.93
CA GLY A 29 -2.68 2.57 16.88
C GLY A 29 -3.76 3.04 17.86
N LEU A 30 -3.37 3.31 19.09
CA LEU A 30 -4.26 3.80 20.13
C LEU A 30 -4.87 5.16 19.76
N ALA A 31 -4.06 6.10 19.30
CA ALA A 31 -4.50 7.45 18.91
C ALA A 31 -5.44 7.43 17.69
N ALA A 32 -5.07 6.68 16.65
CA ALA A 32 -5.89 6.54 15.46
C ALA A 32 -7.22 5.82 15.79
N GLY A 33 -7.17 4.74 16.57
CA GLY A 33 -8.34 4.01 17.03
C GLY A 33 -9.29 4.90 17.84
N THR A 34 -8.77 5.67 18.78
CA THR A 34 -9.55 6.64 19.59
C THR A 34 -10.21 7.70 18.70
N TYR A 35 -9.46 8.26 17.73
CA TYR A 35 -10.01 9.25 16.81
C TYR A 35 -11.21 8.70 16.04
N PHE A 36 -11.08 7.53 15.42
CA PHE A 36 -12.15 6.95 14.60
C PHE A 36 -13.31 6.40 15.43
N LYS A 37 -13.07 5.84 16.62
CA LYS A 37 -14.13 5.39 17.52
C LYS A 37 -15.08 6.53 17.89
N ASN A 38 -14.55 7.72 18.13
CA ASN A 38 -15.34 8.88 18.53
C ASN A 38 -16.22 9.45 17.40
N GLN A 39 -16.06 8.97 16.14
CA GLN A 39 -16.84 9.46 15.00
C GLN A 39 -18.21 8.76 14.84
N LYS A 40 -18.37 7.54 15.36
CA LYS A 40 -19.63 6.76 15.23
C LYS A 40 -19.84 5.81 16.42
N LYS A 41 -21.11 5.54 16.77
CA LYS A 41 -21.49 4.60 17.85
C LYS A 41 -21.48 3.11 17.43
N SER A 42 -21.28 2.77 16.14
CA SER A 42 -21.27 1.39 15.65
C SER A 42 -19.91 0.73 15.82
N LYS A 43 -19.85 -0.61 15.69
CA LYS A 43 -18.58 -1.37 15.68
C LYS A 43 -17.60 -0.76 14.69
N GLN A 44 -16.44 -0.37 15.18
CA GLN A 44 -15.40 0.28 14.39
C GLN A 44 -14.38 -0.75 13.91
N THR A 45 -13.99 -0.66 12.66
CA THR A 45 -13.08 -1.63 12.02
C THR A 45 -11.91 -0.91 11.37
N ALA A 46 -10.70 -1.38 11.64
CA ALA A 46 -9.49 -1.03 10.94
C ALA A 46 -8.99 -2.22 10.12
N ILE A 47 -8.42 -1.96 8.95
CA ILE A 47 -7.68 -2.98 8.20
C ILE A 47 -6.22 -2.56 8.06
N ILE A 48 -5.31 -3.51 8.18
CA ILE A 48 -3.86 -3.27 8.16
C ILE A 48 -3.23 -4.15 7.09
N ALA A 49 -2.45 -3.53 6.19
CA ALA A 49 -1.55 -4.22 5.30
C ALA A 49 -0.10 -3.77 5.56
N LYS A 50 0.84 -4.53 5.05
CA LYS A 50 2.27 -4.20 5.13
C LYS A 50 2.99 -4.57 3.84
N ASP A 51 4.19 -4.06 3.67
CA ASP A 51 5.14 -4.59 2.72
C ASP A 51 5.88 -5.81 3.30
N THR A 52 7.00 -6.18 2.72
CA THR A 52 7.71 -7.42 3.06
C THR A 52 8.87 -7.22 4.04
N ARG A 53 9.06 -6.03 4.59
CA ARG A 53 10.15 -5.69 5.52
C ARG A 53 10.10 -6.54 6.77
N LEU A 54 11.26 -7.00 7.24
CA LEU A 54 11.41 -7.77 8.48
C LEU A 54 10.79 -7.05 9.68
N SER A 55 11.00 -5.74 9.77
CA SER A 55 10.44 -4.90 10.85
C SER A 55 8.91 -4.91 10.94
N GLY A 56 8.22 -5.33 9.87
CA GLY A 56 6.77 -5.55 9.90
C GLY A 56 6.32 -6.56 10.96
N TYR A 57 7.18 -7.52 11.35
CA TYR A 57 6.88 -8.50 12.41
C TYR A 57 6.82 -7.90 13.81
N THR A 58 7.50 -6.78 14.05
CA THR A 58 7.47 -6.06 15.34
C THR A 58 6.49 -4.90 15.33
N LEU A 59 6.41 -4.18 14.23
CA LEU A 59 5.60 -2.97 14.12
C LEU A 59 4.10 -3.25 13.98
N GLU A 60 3.71 -4.27 13.18
CA GLU A 60 2.31 -4.65 12.98
C GLU A 60 1.63 -5.08 14.29
N PRO A 61 2.18 -6.03 15.10
CA PRO A 61 1.58 -6.42 16.37
C PRO A 61 1.43 -5.25 17.36
N ALA A 62 2.41 -4.36 17.42
CA ALA A 62 2.35 -3.18 18.29
C ALA A 62 1.20 -2.24 17.88
N LEU A 63 1.07 -1.95 16.58
CA LEU A 63 -0.02 -1.15 16.01
C LEU A 63 -1.39 -1.80 16.26
N VAL A 64 -1.50 -3.11 16.03
CA VAL A 64 -2.71 -3.91 16.27
C VAL A 64 -3.13 -3.85 17.72
N SER A 65 -2.17 -4.01 18.65
CA SER A 65 -2.42 -3.90 20.08
C SER A 65 -2.99 -2.54 20.46
N GLY A 66 -2.42 -1.44 19.94
CA GLY A 66 -2.92 -0.10 20.18
C GLY A 66 -4.35 0.12 19.68
N LEU A 67 -4.66 -0.33 18.46
CA LEU A 67 -6.01 -0.24 17.88
C LEU A 67 -7.03 -1.07 18.68
N ALA A 68 -6.69 -2.31 19.03
CA ALA A 68 -7.57 -3.18 19.81
C ALA A 68 -7.82 -2.61 21.22
N SER A 69 -6.79 -2.03 21.84
CA SER A 69 -6.88 -1.34 23.14
C SER A 69 -7.78 -0.10 23.10
N ALA A 70 -7.88 0.57 21.92
CA ALA A 70 -8.86 1.64 21.69
C ALA A 70 -10.28 1.13 21.46
N GLY A 71 -10.49 -0.19 21.33
CA GLY A 71 -11.80 -0.81 21.07
C GLY A 71 -12.14 -1.00 19.60
N MET A 72 -11.17 -0.87 18.68
CA MET A 72 -11.36 -1.15 17.24
C MET A 72 -11.16 -2.63 16.92
N HIS A 73 -12.07 -3.20 16.13
CA HIS A 73 -11.81 -4.49 15.50
C HIS A 73 -10.76 -4.34 14.40
N VAL A 74 -9.82 -5.26 14.32
CA VAL A 74 -8.68 -5.18 13.38
C VAL A 74 -8.66 -6.40 12.47
N TYR A 75 -8.57 -6.17 11.16
CA TYR A 75 -8.23 -7.20 10.19
C TYR A 75 -6.81 -6.97 9.67
N THR A 76 -5.94 -7.96 9.85
CA THR A 76 -4.61 -7.94 9.24
C THR A 76 -4.64 -8.67 7.91
N LEU A 77 -4.06 -8.05 6.86
CA LEU A 77 -4.12 -8.53 5.48
C LEU A 77 -2.80 -9.20 5.04
N GLY A 78 -1.72 -8.99 5.82
CA GLY A 78 -0.37 -9.38 5.42
C GLY A 78 0.19 -8.51 4.29
N PRO A 79 1.18 -9.03 3.53
CA PRO A 79 1.74 -8.28 2.41
C PRO A 79 0.72 -8.07 1.30
N LEU A 80 0.43 -6.78 1.02
CA LEU A 80 -0.54 -6.34 0.01
C LEU A 80 -0.16 -4.94 -0.49
N PRO A 81 -0.27 -4.65 -1.80
CA PRO A 81 -0.05 -3.30 -2.34
C PRO A 81 -0.84 -2.21 -1.62
N THR A 82 -0.25 -1.02 -1.50
CA THR A 82 -0.92 0.16 -0.90
C THR A 82 -2.28 0.43 -1.52
N ASN A 83 -2.38 0.37 -2.86
CA ASN A 83 -3.65 0.52 -3.57
C ASN A 83 -4.65 -0.60 -3.24
N GLY A 84 -4.16 -1.82 -2.98
CA GLY A 84 -4.99 -2.95 -2.54
C GLY A 84 -5.61 -2.70 -1.18
N LEU A 85 -4.83 -2.19 -0.23
CA LEU A 85 -5.36 -1.77 1.07
C LEU A 85 -6.43 -0.67 0.92
N ALA A 86 -6.14 0.38 0.15
CA ALA A 86 -7.07 1.50 -0.08
C ALA A 86 -8.42 1.02 -0.65
N MET A 87 -8.37 0.17 -1.68
CA MET A 87 -9.56 -0.42 -2.30
C MET A 87 -10.33 -1.33 -1.35
N LEU A 88 -9.64 -2.16 -0.56
CA LEU A 88 -10.27 -3.04 0.42
C LEU A 88 -10.86 -2.26 1.59
N THR A 89 -10.23 -1.17 2.03
CA THR A 89 -10.79 -0.27 3.05
C THR A 89 -12.19 0.17 2.67
N LYS A 90 -12.34 0.70 1.46
CA LYS A 90 -13.64 1.12 0.91
C LYS A 90 -14.60 -0.04 0.73
N LYS A 91 -14.16 -1.14 0.10
CA LYS A 91 -15.01 -2.30 -0.23
C LYS A 91 -15.55 -3.02 1.02
N MET A 92 -14.73 -3.13 2.07
CA MET A 92 -15.10 -3.75 3.34
C MET A 92 -15.84 -2.80 4.27
N LYS A 93 -16.04 -1.54 3.85
CA LYS A 93 -16.64 -0.47 4.68
C LYS A 93 -15.91 -0.29 6.01
N ALA A 94 -14.58 -0.49 6.02
CA ALA A 94 -13.76 -0.26 7.18
C ALA A 94 -13.69 1.26 7.49
N ASN A 95 -13.53 1.62 8.76
CA ASN A 95 -13.43 3.02 9.16
C ASN A 95 -12.08 3.63 8.80
N MET A 96 -11.05 2.78 8.71
CA MET A 96 -9.71 3.20 8.31
C MET A 96 -8.90 2.03 7.75
N GLY A 97 -7.93 2.38 6.90
CA GLY A 97 -6.87 1.50 6.44
C GLY A 97 -5.51 2.01 6.91
N ILE A 98 -4.60 1.11 7.26
CA ILE A 98 -3.22 1.45 7.64
C ILE A 98 -2.26 0.59 6.83
N MET A 99 -1.36 1.24 6.10
CA MET A 99 -0.26 0.60 5.39
C MET A 99 1.04 0.77 6.16
N ILE A 100 1.68 -0.33 6.52
CA ILE A 100 3.01 -0.33 7.15
C ILE A 100 4.05 -0.49 6.06
N THR A 101 4.75 0.58 5.74
CA THR A 101 5.72 0.64 4.63
C THR A 101 6.59 1.90 4.70
N ALA A 102 7.75 1.83 4.08
CA ALA A 102 8.55 3.00 3.71
C ALA A 102 8.73 3.09 2.18
N SER A 103 7.79 2.52 1.38
CA SER A 103 7.77 2.58 -0.09
C SER A 103 9.11 2.11 -0.69
N HIS A 104 9.80 3.00 -1.41
CA HIS A 104 11.06 2.71 -2.11
C HIS A 104 12.33 2.77 -1.23
N ASN A 105 12.21 3.09 0.05
CA ASN A 105 13.37 3.14 0.95
C ASN A 105 13.99 1.75 1.17
N PRO A 106 15.25 1.66 1.61
CA PRO A 106 15.88 0.40 2.00
C PRO A 106 15.14 -0.33 3.14
N TYR A 107 15.45 -1.59 3.35
CA TYR A 107 14.77 -2.48 4.29
C TYR A 107 14.80 -2.01 5.76
N TYR A 108 15.84 -1.28 6.14
CA TYR A 108 16.03 -0.78 7.52
C TYR A 108 15.16 0.44 7.85
N ASP A 109 14.49 1.03 6.87
CA ASP A 109 13.44 2.02 7.09
C ASP A 109 12.08 1.36 7.12
N ASN A 110 11.13 1.97 7.84
CA ASN A 110 9.72 1.64 7.79
C ASN A 110 8.86 2.87 8.09
N GLY A 111 7.54 2.70 8.10
CA GLY A 111 6.63 3.80 8.35
C GLY A 111 5.18 3.36 8.34
N LEU A 112 4.27 4.32 8.33
CA LEU A 112 2.85 4.06 8.16
C LEU A 112 2.17 5.16 7.34
N LYS A 113 1.17 4.76 6.54
CA LYS A 113 0.25 5.63 5.80
C LYS A 113 -1.17 5.35 6.27
N LEU A 114 -1.98 6.39 6.49
CA LEU A 114 -3.36 6.26 6.95
C LEU A 114 -4.34 6.60 5.83
N PHE A 115 -5.38 5.78 5.71
CA PHE A 115 -6.46 5.93 4.74
C PHE A 115 -7.81 6.02 5.46
N GLY A 116 -8.67 6.89 4.95
CA GLY A 116 -10.05 7.05 5.42
C GLY A 116 -10.98 5.93 4.91
N PRO A 117 -12.26 5.95 5.32
CA PRO A 117 -13.26 4.97 4.91
C PRO A 117 -13.56 4.99 3.41
N ASP A 118 -13.22 6.06 2.71
CA ASP A 118 -13.30 6.24 1.27
C ASP A 118 -12.11 5.60 0.51
N GLY A 119 -11.10 5.13 1.25
CA GLY A 119 -9.84 4.62 0.70
C GLY A 119 -8.87 5.71 0.27
N LEU A 120 -9.12 6.97 0.60
CA LEU A 120 -8.22 8.07 0.31
C LEU A 120 -7.31 8.38 1.51
N LYS A 121 -6.16 8.97 1.22
CA LYS A 121 -5.24 9.46 2.26
C LYS A 121 -5.96 10.45 3.18
N LEU A 122 -5.68 10.37 4.48
CA LEU A 122 -6.25 11.31 5.44
C LEU A 122 -5.79 12.74 5.18
N SER A 123 -6.72 13.69 5.40
CA SER A 123 -6.37 15.11 5.32
C SER A 123 -5.43 15.52 6.45
N ASP A 124 -4.61 16.53 6.19
CA ASP A 124 -3.70 17.12 7.18
C ASP A 124 -4.41 17.53 8.48
N LYS A 125 -5.68 17.95 8.38
CA LYS A 125 -6.52 18.30 9.54
C LYS A 125 -6.79 17.08 10.44
N ILE A 126 -7.01 15.91 9.84
CA ILE A 126 -7.24 14.66 10.57
C ILE A 126 -5.91 14.15 11.15
N GLU A 127 -4.83 14.14 10.36
CA GLU A 127 -3.50 13.74 10.83
C GLU A 127 -3.09 14.54 12.06
N LYS A 128 -3.27 15.88 12.06
CA LYS A 128 -2.99 16.75 13.23
C LYS A 128 -3.83 16.42 14.47
N LYS A 129 -5.09 15.99 14.30
CA LYS A 129 -5.92 15.56 15.43
C LYS A 129 -5.40 14.25 16.03
N ILE A 130 -4.97 13.31 15.18
CA ILE A 130 -4.35 12.05 15.63
C ILE A 130 -3.03 12.34 16.35
N GLU A 131 -2.18 13.25 15.84
CA GLU A 131 -0.93 13.65 16.51
C GLU A 131 -1.15 14.15 17.95
N LYS A 132 -2.19 14.96 18.17
CA LYS A 132 -2.53 15.41 19.51
C LYS A 132 -2.90 14.27 20.47
N LEU A 133 -3.52 13.20 19.94
CA LEU A 133 -3.86 12.01 20.72
C LEU A 133 -2.61 11.16 21.01
N ILE A 134 -1.63 11.10 20.10
CA ILE A 134 -0.34 10.42 20.33
C ILE A 134 0.38 10.99 21.54
N ASP A 135 0.36 12.31 21.68
CA ASP A 135 1.00 13.03 22.80
C ASP A 135 0.17 13.02 24.09
N SER A 136 -1.05 12.49 24.06
CA SER A 136 -1.92 12.42 25.24
C SER A 136 -1.53 11.27 26.17
N LYS A 137 -1.99 11.32 27.44
CA LYS A 137 -1.78 10.21 28.39
C LYS A 137 -2.46 8.94 27.87
N ILE A 138 -1.73 7.84 27.74
CA ILE A 138 -2.21 6.55 27.22
C ILE A 138 -3.50 6.09 27.92
N ALA A 139 -3.53 6.15 29.25
CA ALA A 139 -4.67 5.70 30.06
C ALA A 139 -6.02 6.34 29.66
N LYS A 140 -6.00 7.58 29.13
CA LYS A 140 -7.23 8.27 28.70
C LYS A 140 -7.85 7.69 27.43
N ASN A 141 -7.08 6.94 26.65
CA ASN A 141 -7.49 6.41 25.33
C ASN A 141 -7.77 4.91 25.37
N LEU A 142 -7.49 4.24 26.48
CA LEU A 142 -7.80 2.82 26.66
C LEU A 142 -9.30 2.60 26.82
N SER A 143 -9.79 1.56 26.20
CA SER A 143 -11.20 1.13 26.32
C SER A 143 -11.38 0.24 27.55
N GLU A 144 -12.62 0.21 28.06
CA GLU A 144 -13.00 -0.76 29.09
C GLU A 144 -12.83 -2.20 28.59
N PRO A 145 -12.53 -3.19 29.45
CA PRO A 145 -12.28 -4.57 29.06
C PRO A 145 -13.37 -5.21 28.20
N LYS A 146 -14.65 -4.90 28.47
CA LYS A 146 -15.82 -5.43 27.76
C LYS A 146 -15.94 -4.97 26.29
N ILE A 147 -15.25 -3.87 25.91
CA ILE A 147 -15.32 -3.28 24.57
C ILE A 147 -13.98 -3.27 23.83
N LEU A 148 -13.04 -4.12 24.25
CA LEU A 148 -11.79 -4.31 23.52
C LEU A 148 -12.06 -4.81 22.08
N GLY A 149 -11.21 -4.37 21.15
CA GLY A 149 -11.27 -4.80 19.76
C GLY A 149 -10.85 -6.26 19.57
N ARG A 150 -11.48 -6.94 18.62
CA ARG A 150 -11.07 -8.30 18.19
C ARG A 150 -10.14 -8.21 17.00
N VAL A 151 -9.16 -9.11 16.93
CA VAL A 151 -8.19 -9.19 15.85
C VAL A 151 -8.44 -10.45 15.04
N LYS A 152 -8.46 -10.32 13.71
CA LYS A 152 -8.59 -11.45 12.78
C LYS A 152 -7.68 -11.25 11.58
N ARG A 153 -7.04 -12.31 11.13
CA ARG A 153 -6.32 -12.34 9.88
C ARG A 153 -7.26 -12.65 8.72
N LEU A 154 -7.12 -11.93 7.61
CA LEU A 154 -7.85 -12.15 6.38
C LEU A 154 -6.91 -12.83 5.36
N GLU A 155 -7.02 -14.14 5.23
CA GLU A 155 -6.08 -14.92 4.40
C GLU A 155 -6.28 -14.70 2.90
N ASP A 156 -7.48 -14.37 2.47
CA ASP A 156 -7.86 -14.19 1.06
C ASP A 156 -7.74 -12.73 0.55
N ALA A 157 -7.02 -11.87 1.29
CA ALA A 157 -6.90 -10.44 0.95
C ALA A 157 -6.32 -10.22 -0.46
N ASN A 158 -5.29 -10.96 -0.84
CA ASN A 158 -4.71 -10.88 -2.18
C ASN A 158 -5.71 -11.28 -3.27
N ASP A 159 -6.52 -12.31 -3.05
CA ASP A 159 -7.52 -12.77 -4.02
C ASP A 159 -8.67 -11.77 -4.17
N LYS A 160 -9.12 -11.19 -3.08
CA LYS A 160 -10.09 -10.09 -3.08
C LYS A 160 -9.58 -8.88 -3.87
N TYR A 161 -8.30 -8.53 -3.67
CA TYR A 161 -7.67 -7.43 -4.42
C TYR A 161 -7.57 -7.75 -5.91
N ILE A 162 -7.07 -8.92 -6.28
CA ILE A 162 -7.00 -9.39 -7.68
C ILE A 162 -8.38 -9.38 -8.33
N LYS A 163 -9.42 -9.82 -7.60
CA LYS A 163 -10.79 -9.75 -8.09
C LYS A 163 -11.22 -8.32 -8.41
N ILE A 164 -10.95 -7.36 -7.52
CA ILE A 164 -11.26 -5.95 -7.77
C ILE A 164 -10.57 -5.45 -9.05
N LEU A 165 -9.29 -5.78 -9.22
CA LEU A 165 -8.53 -5.37 -10.41
C LEU A 165 -9.11 -5.99 -11.69
N LYS A 166 -9.48 -7.25 -11.65
CA LYS A 166 -10.12 -7.94 -12.79
C LYS A 166 -11.49 -7.37 -13.13
N ASP A 167 -12.30 -7.07 -12.12
CA ASP A 167 -13.63 -6.48 -12.31
C ASP A 167 -13.56 -5.10 -12.98
N ASN A 168 -12.43 -4.37 -12.78
CA ASN A 168 -12.15 -3.08 -13.41
C ASN A 168 -11.36 -3.19 -14.74
N PHE A 169 -10.90 -4.38 -15.11
CA PHE A 169 -10.21 -4.60 -16.36
C PHE A 169 -11.20 -4.54 -17.55
N PRO A 170 -10.81 -3.99 -18.72
CA PRO A 170 -11.73 -3.87 -19.84
C PRO A 170 -12.36 -5.21 -20.23
N ARG A 171 -13.70 -5.25 -20.31
CA ARG A 171 -14.44 -6.46 -20.66
C ARG A 171 -14.03 -6.96 -22.04
N GLY A 172 -13.88 -8.28 -22.17
CA GLY A 172 -13.48 -8.93 -23.43
C GLY A 172 -11.98 -8.82 -23.75
N PHE A 173 -11.22 -8.01 -23.02
CA PHE A 173 -9.77 -7.88 -23.22
C PHE A 173 -9.03 -8.99 -22.49
N LYS A 174 -8.06 -9.60 -23.16
CA LYS A 174 -7.18 -10.64 -22.60
C LYS A 174 -5.73 -10.32 -22.96
N LEU A 175 -4.82 -10.75 -22.13
CA LEU A 175 -3.37 -10.64 -22.37
C LEU A 175 -2.79 -11.91 -23.01
N LYS A 176 -3.66 -12.77 -23.60
CA LYS A 176 -3.23 -14.01 -24.28
C LYS A 176 -2.24 -13.69 -25.40
N GLY A 177 -1.11 -14.40 -25.43
CA GLY A 177 -0.02 -14.15 -26.38
C GLY A 177 0.99 -13.10 -25.91
N MET A 178 0.66 -12.28 -24.92
CA MET A 178 1.63 -11.32 -24.37
C MET A 178 2.61 -11.99 -23.42
N LYS A 179 3.89 -11.70 -23.60
CA LYS A 179 4.97 -12.03 -22.67
C LYS A 179 5.33 -10.77 -21.90
N ILE A 180 5.16 -10.79 -20.58
CA ILE A 180 5.32 -9.62 -19.69
C ILE A 180 6.41 -9.94 -18.66
N ALA A 181 7.45 -9.10 -18.58
CA ALA A 181 8.41 -9.14 -17.49
C ALA A 181 7.89 -8.25 -16.35
N ILE A 182 7.88 -8.76 -15.12
CA ILE A 182 7.51 -7.99 -13.95
C ILE A 182 8.57 -8.09 -12.87
N ASP A 183 9.00 -6.94 -12.36
CA ASP A 183 9.86 -6.80 -11.20
C ASP A 183 9.04 -6.23 -10.03
N CYS A 184 8.83 -7.03 -9.00
CA CYS A 184 8.02 -6.69 -7.84
C CYS A 184 8.85 -6.12 -6.67
N ALA A 185 10.11 -5.76 -6.88
CA ALA A 185 10.99 -5.18 -5.87
C ALA A 185 11.15 -6.01 -4.58
N ASN A 186 10.86 -7.31 -4.59
CA ASN A 186 10.67 -8.13 -3.38
C ASN A 186 9.67 -7.48 -2.38
N GLY A 187 8.76 -6.65 -2.86
CA GLY A 187 7.82 -5.84 -2.10
C GLY A 187 6.41 -6.42 -2.03
N ALA A 188 5.47 -5.60 -1.63
CA ALA A 188 4.07 -5.97 -1.36
C ALA A 188 3.32 -6.56 -2.57
N GLY A 189 3.78 -6.22 -3.80
CA GLY A 189 3.20 -6.73 -5.05
C GLY A 189 3.63 -8.14 -5.46
N TYR A 190 4.54 -8.79 -4.73
CA TYR A 190 5.20 -10.03 -5.15
C TYR A 190 4.26 -11.20 -5.45
N LYS A 191 3.13 -11.30 -4.76
CA LYS A 191 2.08 -12.31 -5.02
C LYS A 191 1.04 -11.83 -6.02
N SER A 192 0.49 -10.64 -5.77
CA SER A 192 -0.65 -10.12 -6.53
C SER A 192 -0.30 -9.74 -7.96
N GLY A 193 0.87 -9.16 -8.22
CA GLY A 193 1.29 -8.72 -9.55
C GLY A 193 1.37 -9.88 -10.55
N PRO A 194 2.23 -10.88 -10.33
CA PRO A 194 2.33 -12.04 -11.22
C PRO A 194 1.02 -12.82 -11.36
N LYS A 195 0.32 -13.04 -10.23
CA LYS A 195 -0.96 -13.78 -10.22
C LYS A 195 -2.04 -13.07 -11.05
N LEU A 196 -2.14 -11.75 -10.95
CA LEU A 196 -3.05 -10.94 -11.77
C LEU A 196 -2.76 -11.13 -13.27
N LEU A 197 -1.51 -10.88 -13.68
CA LEU A 197 -1.12 -10.95 -15.10
C LEU A 197 -1.36 -12.33 -15.70
N ARG A 198 -1.01 -13.41 -14.98
CA ARG A 198 -1.33 -14.79 -15.40
C ARG A 198 -2.82 -15.01 -15.51
N SER A 199 -3.61 -14.52 -14.57
CA SER A 199 -5.07 -14.70 -14.59
C SER A 199 -5.75 -13.97 -15.75
N LEU A 200 -5.07 -12.99 -16.36
CA LEU A 200 -5.49 -12.29 -17.58
C LEU A 200 -4.97 -12.96 -18.87
N GLY A 201 -4.17 -14.03 -18.75
CA GLY A 201 -3.67 -14.84 -19.86
C GLY A 201 -2.27 -14.51 -20.32
N ALA A 202 -1.51 -13.64 -19.64
CA ALA A 202 -0.13 -13.33 -19.99
C ALA A 202 0.84 -14.46 -19.62
N LYS A 203 1.90 -14.64 -20.45
CA LYS A 203 3.11 -15.35 -20.04
C LYS A 203 3.99 -14.41 -19.22
N VAL A 204 4.19 -14.73 -17.94
CA VAL A 204 4.84 -13.84 -16.98
C VAL A 204 6.28 -14.30 -16.69
N ILE A 205 7.22 -13.37 -16.81
CA ILE A 205 8.61 -13.52 -16.37
C ILE A 205 8.74 -12.71 -15.08
N GLU A 206 9.02 -13.39 -13.99
CA GLU A 206 9.05 -12.78 -12.64
C GLU A 206 10.47 -12.46 -12.20
N TYR A 207 10.58 -11.35 -11.50
CA TYR A 207 11.76 -10.96 -10.73
C TYR A 207 11.33 -10.20 -9.48
N GLY A 208 12.18 -10.23 -8.45
CA GLY A 208 11.85 -9.55 -7.19
C GLY A 208 10.59 -10.10 -6.51
N THR A 209 10.39 -11.44 -6.56
CA THR A 209 9.21 -12.12 -6.03
C THR A 209 9.54 -13.09 -4.89
N SER A 210 10.77 -13.03 -4.36
CA SER A 210 11.25 -13.89 -3.27
C SER A 210 11.72 -13.06 -2.07
N PRO A 211 10.79 -12.37 -1.37
CA PRO A 211 11.16 -11.52 -0.25
C PRO A 211 11.69 -12.34 0.93
N ASN A 212 12.78 -11.86 1.54
CA ASN A 212 13.37 -12.42 2.76
C ASN A 212 13.33 -11.46 3.96
N GLY A 213 12.66 -10.31 3.81
CA GLY A 213 12.56 -9.27 4.82
C GLY A 213 13.64 -8.18 4.76
N LEU A 214 14.75 -8.45 4.07
CA LEU A 214 15.93 -7.57 3.99
C LEU A 214 16.24 -7.11 2.56
N ASN A 215 15.65 -7.75 1.55
CA ASN A 215 15.95 -7.54 0.13
C ASN A 215 14.92 -6.69 -0.63
N ILE A 216 14.00 -6.02 0.08
CA ILE A 216 13.04 -5.11 -0.56
C ILE A 216 13.77 -3.92 -1.21
N ASN A 217 13.46 -3.62 -2.48
CA ASN A 217 14.09 -2.57 -3.29
C ASN A 217 15.61 -2.72 -3.50
N ASP A 218 16.20 -3.84 -3.09
CA ASP A 218 17.65 -4.05 -3.22
C ASP A 218 18.01 -4.47 -4.64
N ASN A 219 18.63 -3.56 -5.39
CA ASN A 219 19.01 -3.73 -6.80
C ASN A 219 17.85 -4.23 -7.69
N CYS A 220 16.62 -3.84 -7.36
CA CYS A 220 15.41 -4.22 -8.07
C CYS A 220 14.31 -3.16 -7.92
N GLY A 221 13.22 -3.35 -8.63
CA GLY A 221 12.06 -2.48 -8.58
C GLY A 221 12.22 -1.16 -9.34
N SER A 222 11.28 -0.25 -9.13
CA SER A 222 11.18 1.01 -9.90
C SER A 222 12.35 1.97 -9.68
N THR A 223 13.09 1.82 -8.58
CA THR A 223 14.29 2.62 -8.30
C THR A 223 15.56 2.07 -8.99
N PHE A 224 15.48 0.87 -9.57
CA PHE A 224 16.57 0.23 -10.29
C PHE A 224 16.13 -0.26 -11.69
N PRO A 225 15.78 0.66 -12.61
CA PRO A 225 15.17 0.34 -13.90
C PRO A 225 16.06 -0.49 -14.83
N GLN A 226 17.36 -0.54 -14.59
CA GLN A 226 18.28 -1.36 -15.36
C GLN A 226 17.92 -2.85 -15.35
N LYS A 227 17.33 -3.32 -14.24
CA LYS A 227 16.91 -4.71 -14.09
C LYS A 227 15.78 -5.05 -15.07
N ILE A 228 14.73 -4.26 -15.12
CA ILE A 228 13.59 -4.52 -16.01
C ILE A 228 13.99 -4.41 -17.48
N LYS A 229 14.87 -3.45 -17.85
CA LYS A 229 15.44 -3.33 -19.20
C LYS A 229 16.14 -4.62 -19.62
N SER A 230 17.00 -5.16 -18.77
CA SER A 230 17.72 -6.42 -19.00
C SER A 230 16.77 -7.62 -19.12
N LEU A 231 15.78 -7.71 -18.22
CA LEU A 231 14.79 -8.80 -18.23
C LEU A 231 13.99 -8.83 -19.53
N VAL A 232 13.53 -7.67 -20.00
CA VAL A 232 12.76 -7.55 -21.25
C VAL A 232 13.60 -8.03 -22.43
N ARG A 233 14.81 -7.52 -22.59
CA ARG A 233 15.70 -7.87 -23.71
C ARG A 233 16.05 -9.36 -23.70
N LYS A 234 16.55 -9.87 -22.54
CA LYS A 234 16.97 -11.27 -22.39
C LYS A 234 15.87 -12.26 -22.71
N ASN A 235 14.64 -11.94 -22.33
CA ASN A 235 13.50 -12.83 -22.46
C ASN A 235 12.65 -12.52 -23.70
N LYS A 236 12.97 -11.49 -24.48
CA LYS A 236 12.13 -11.02 -25.61
C LYS A 236 10.69 -10.79 -25.13
N ALA A 237 10.52 -10.06 -24.01
CA ALA A 237 9.21 -9.72 -23.49
C ALA A 237 8.64 -8.53 -24.27
N HIS A 238 7.32 -8.49 -24.45
CA HIS A 238 6.66 -7.40 -25.15
C HIS A 238 6.58 -6.11 -24.33
N ILE A 239 6.60 -6.25 -22.99
CA ILE A 239 6.54 -5.13 -22.04
C ILE A 239 7.21 -5.53 -20.74
N GLY A 240 7.84 -4.57 -20.10
CA GLY A 240 8.37 -4.67 -18.74
C GLY A 240 7.60 -3.79 -17.77
N ILE A 241 7.37 -4.29 -16.58
CA ILE A 241 6.71 -3.59 -15.47
C ILE A 241 7.62 -3.68 -14.26
N SER A 242 7.94 -2.55 -13.63
CA SER A 242 8.71 -2.51 -12.40
C SER A 242 7.95 -1.73 -11.33
N LEU A 243 7.75 -2.35 -10.18
CA LEU A 243 7.03 -1.77 -9.03
C LEU A 243 8.03 -1.31 -7.97
N ASP A 244 7.62 -0.44 -7.06
CA ASP A 244 8.38 -0.19 -5.84
C ASP A 244 7.90 -1.06 -4.67
N GLY A 245 8.50 -0.91 -3.50
CA GLY A 245 8.31 -1.81 -2.36
C GLY A 245 6.87 -1.94 -1.87
N ASP A 246 6.03 -0.93 -1.98
CA ASP A 246 4.60 -0.99 -1.64
C ASP A 246 3.68 -0.93 -2.87
N ALA A 247 4.26 -1.02 -4.06
CA ALA A 247 3.58 -1.16 -5.34
C ALA A 247 2.58 -0.03 -5.66
N ASP A 248 2.85 1.19 -5.18
CA ASP A 248 2.08 2.38 -5.53
C ASP A 248 2.72 3.17 -6.69
N ARG A 249 3.96 2.83 -7.08
CA ARG A 249 4.69 3.38 -8.22
C ARG A 249 4.98 2.30 -9.26
N ILE A 250 4.99 2.73 -10.51
CA ILE A 250 5.25 1.86 -11.65
C ILE A 250 6.25 2.51 -12.62
N ILE A 251 7.18 1.71 -13.13
CA ILE A 251 7.96 2.02 -14.32
C ILE A 251 7.63 0.97 -15.38
N VAL A 252 7.48 1.43 -16.60
CA VAL A 252 7.19 0.58 -17.77
C VAL A 252 8.35 0.64 -18.74
N SER A 253 8.70 -0.49 -19.37
CA SER A 253 9.60 -0.52 -20.51
C SER A 253 8.91 -1.14 -21.73
N ASP A 254 9.31 -0.68 -22.92
CA ASP A 254 8.90 -1.27 -24.19
C ASP A 254 9.63 -2.61 -24.46
N GLU A 255 9.36 -3.23 -25.59
CA GLU A 255 9.96 -4.49 -26.03
C GLU A 255 11.47 -4.40 -26.32
N MET A 256 11.99 -3.19 -26.58
CA MET A 256 13.42 -2.90 -26.76
C MET A 256 14.14 -2.68 -25.41
N GLY A 257 13.39 -2.66 -24.30
CA GLY A 257 13.91 -2.35 -22.97
C GLY A 257 14.13 -0.86 -22.74
N ASN A 258 13.54 0.03 -23.54
CA ASN A 258 13.56 1.46 -23.27
C ASN A 258 12.51 1.78 -22.22
N ILE A 259 12.86 2.67 -21.29
CA ILE A 259 11.91 3.13 -20.28
C ILE A 259 10.90 4.08 -20.93
N VAL A 260 9.64 3.77 -20.74
CA VAL A 260 8.55 4.67 -21.10
C VAL A 260 8.35 5.67 -19.97
N ASP A 261 8.54 6.92 -20.29
CA ASP A 261 8.40 8.04 -19.36
C ASP A 261 6.98 8.08 -18.76
N GLY A 262 6.90 8.39 -17.47
CA GLY A 262 5.62 8.47 -16.74
C GLY A 262 4.66 9.50 -17.35
N ASP A 263 5.18 10.63 -17.83
CA ASP A 263 4.37 11.66 -18.48
C ASP A 263 3.75 11.15 -19.79
N LYS A 264 4.48 10.31 -20.54
CA LYS A 264 3.93 9.64 -21.74
C LYS A 264 2.78 8.70 -21.38
N ILE A 265 2.92 7.93 -20.30
CA ILE A 265 1.85 7.04 -19.81
C ILE A 265 0.62 7.86 -19.41
N ILE A 266 0.82 8.94 -18.66
CA ILE A 266 -0.24 9.84 -18.23
C ILE A 266 -0.91 10.50 -19.44
N ALA A 267 -0.14 10.99 -20.39
CA ALA A 267 -0.65 11.62 -21.63
C ALA A 267 -1.48 10.61 -22.44
N MET A 268 -1.02 9.37 -22.58
CA MET A 268 -1.75 8.30 -23.25
C MET A 268 -3.09 8.01 -22.56
N LEU A 269 -3.10 7.90 -21.23
CA LEU A 269 -4.32 7.66 -20.45
C LEU A 269 -5.28 8.86 -20.54
N ALA A 270 -4.78 10.08 -20.41
CA ALA A 270 -5.56 11.31 -20.51
C ALA A 270 -6.21 11.44 -21.90
N THR A 271 -5.45 11.18 -22.97
CA THR A 271 -5.97 11.18 -24.36
C THR A 271 -7.09 10.17 -24.53
N ARG A 272 -6.91 8.93 -24.02
CA ARG A 272 -7.95 7.89 -24.06
C ARG A 272 -9.18 8.30 -23.26
N TRP A 273 -9.01 8.86 -22.06
CA TRP A 273 -10.14 9.32 -21.23
C TRP A 273 -10.86 10.51 -21.83
N LYS A 274 -10.13 11.45 -22.46
CA LYS A 274 -10.75 12.56 -23.24
C LYS A 274 -11.63 12.03 -24.35
N ARG A 275 -11.13 11.07 -25.16
CA ARG A 275 -11.92 10.41 -26.23
C ARG A 275 -13.18 9.73 -25.69
N LYS A 276 -13.11 9.15 -24.49
CA LYS A 276 -14.25 8.50 -23.81
C LYS A 276 -15.14 9.47 -23.03
N LYS A 277 -14.84 10.77 -23.03
CA LYS A 277 -15.55 11.82 -22.27
C LYS A 277 -15.63 11.57 -20.75
N ILE A 278 -14.63 10.87 -20.17
CA ILE A 278 -14.56 10.59 -18.73
C ILE A 278 -13.44 11.33 -18.02
N LEU A 279 -12.60 12.07 -18.75
CA LEU A 279 -11.55 12.89 -18.18
C LEU A 279 -12.17 14.05 -17.41
N LYS A 280 -11.84 14.13 -16.11
CA LYS A 280 -12.23 15.26 -15.24
C LYS A 280 -11.01 16.12 -14.99
N GLY A 281 -11.04 17.36 -15.47
CA GLY A 281 -9.92 18.30 -15.37
C GLY A 281 -8.92 18.17 -16.53
N LEU A 282 -8.17 19.24 -16.75
CA LEU A 282 -7.18 19.35 -17.84
C LEU A 282 -5.75 19.51 -17.34
N SER A 283 -5.55 19.59 -16.03
CA SER A 283 -4.25 19.83 -15.41
C SER A 283 -3.98 18.83 -14.27
N LEU A 284 -2.80 18.22 -14.31
CA LEU A 284 -2.30 17.37 -13.22
C LEU A 284 -1.74 18.18 -12.04
N ILE A 285 -1.51 19.47 -12.23
CA ILE A 285 -0.99 20.38 -11.19
C ILE A 285 -2.03 20.59 -10.07
N HIS A 286 -3.31 20.44 -10.38
CA HIS A 286 -4.42 20.65 -9.44
C HIS A 286 -4.94 19.36 -8.81
N ILE A 287 -4.31 18.23 -9.08
CA ILE A 287 -4.59 16.94 -8.45
C ILE A 287 -3.62 16.71 -7.28
#